data_1af31437fe69d0bc79a84b38d208568e
#
_entry.id   1af31437fe69d0bc79a84b38d208568e
#
_cell.length_a   1.000
_cell.length_b   1.000
_cell.length_c   1.000
_cell.angle_alpha   90.00
_cell.angle_beta   90.00
_cell.angle_gamma   90.00
#
_symmetry.space_group_name_H-M   'P 1'
#
loop_
_entity.id
_entity.type
_entity.pdbx_description
1 polymer ?
#
loop_
_entity_poly.entity_id
_entity_poly.type
_entity_poly.pdbx_seq_one_letter_code
_entity_poly.pdbx_strand_id
1 'polypeptide(L)' 'MEYEIVKWYDERRIATRVQGFESAVSEYNKAGVADTVQLYLKYNGMAILLAQKEC' A
#
# COMPACT_ATOMS: atom_id res chain seq x y z
N MET A 1 4.42 2.67 -13.57
CA MET A 1 3.88 3.55 -12.56
C MET A 1 4.29 3.10 -11.18
N GLU A 2 4.48 4.03 -10.28
CA GLU A 2 4.92 3.73 -8.94
C GLU A 2 3.75 3.68 -7.98
N TYR A 3 3.76 2.68 -7.13
CA TYR A 3 2.74 2.48 -6.11
C TYR A 3 3.40 2.40 -4.74
N GLU A 4 2.61 2.60 -3.71
CA GLU A 4 3.10 2.49 -2.35
C GLU A 4 2.12 1.67 -1.53
N ILE A 5 2.64 0.66 -0.84
CA ILE A 5 1.86 -0.14 0.09
C ILE A 5 2.19 0.36 1.48
N VAL A 6 1.18 0.81 2.20
CA VAL A 6 1.35 1.31 3.56
C VAL A 6 0.70 0.34 4.52
N LYS A 7 1.48 -0.12 5.48
CA LYS A 7 1.01 -1.04 6.51
C LYS A 7 1.07 -0.34 7.86
N TRP A 8 0.00 -0.43 8.62
CA TRP A 8 -0.08 0.14 9.95
C TRP A 8 -0.11 -0.97 10.99
N TYR A 9 0.76 -0.84 11.99
CA TYR A 9 0.84 -1.75 13.14
C TYR A 9 0.69 -0.88 14.38
N ASP A 10 -0.54 -0.69 14.86
CA ASP A 10 -0.86 0.29 15.87
C ASP A 10 -0.45 1.69 15.38
N GLU A 11 0.59 2.27 15.96
CA GLU A 11 1.05 3.60 15.58
C GLU A 11 2.22 3.58 14.60
N ARG A 12 2.72 2.40 14.25
CA ARG A 12 3.84 2.28 13.32
C ARG A 12 3.33 2.23 11.89
N ARG A 13 3.95 3.04 11.05
CA ARG A 13 3.62 3.11 9.64
C ARG A 13 4.83 2.63 8.83
N ILE A 14 4.62 1.61 8.03
CA ILE A 14 5.67 1.08 7.16
C ILE A 14 5.20 1.21 5.72
N ALA A 15 5.93 1.99 4.92
CA ALA A 15 5.61 2.21 3.52
C ALA A 15 6.63 1.53 2.64
N THR A 16 6.16 0.80 1.64
CA THR A 16 7.01 0.09 0.70
C THR A 16 6.63 0.51 -0.72
N ARG A 17 7.62 0.90 -1.52
CA ARG A 17 7.38 1.29 -2.91
C ARG A 17 7.41 0.07 -3.79
N VAL A 18 6.49 0.02 -4.76
CA VAL A 18 6.38 -1.09 -5.68
C VAL A 18 6.17 -0.52 -7.09
N GLN A 19 6.90 -1.05 -8.05
CA GLN A 19 6.72 -0.68 -9.46
C GLN A 19 5.77 -1.64 -10.13
N GLY A 20 4.84 -1.10 -10.90
CA GLY A 20 3.91 -1.90 -11.68
C GLY A 20 2.64 -2.26 -10.91
N PHE A 21 1.51 -2.19 -11.64
CA PHE A 21 0.21 -2.41 -11.02
C PHE A 21 0.03 -3.84 -10.51
N GLU A 22 0.40 -4.83 -11.33
CA GLU A 22 0.22 -6.23 -10.93
C GLU A 22 1.03 -6.59 -9.68
N SER A 23 2.28 -6.10 -9.63
CA SER A 23 3.13 -6.32 -8.45
C SER A 23 2.55 -5.65 -7.22
N ALA A 24 2.03 -4.44 -7.38
CA ALA A 24 1.42 -3.71 -6.27
C ALA A 24 0.19 -4.42 -5.73
N VAL A 25 -0.68 -4.91 -6.62
CA VAL A 25 -1.88 -5.65 -6.23
C VAL A 25 -1.49 -6.93 -5.51
N SER A 26 -0.48 -7.66 -6.02
CA SER A 26 0.00 -8.88 -5.40
C SER A 26 0.51 -8.62 -3.98
N GLU A 27 1.33 -7.59 -3.81
CA GLU A 27 1.86 -7.23 -2.51
C GLU A 27 0.75 -6.80 -1.54
N TYR A 28 -0.21 -6.04 -2.04
CA TYR A 28 -1.35 -5.61 -1.24
C TYR A 28 -2.16 -6.82 -0.75
N ASN A 29 -2.42 -7.77 -1.65
CA ASN A 29 -3.21 -8.95 -1.30
C ASN A 29 -2.50 -9.88 -0.31
N LYS A 30 -1.18 -9.93 -0.36
CA LYS A 30 -0.39 -10.76 0.57
C LYS A 30 -0.29 -10.15 1.96
N ALA A 31 -0.48 -8.85 2.08
CA ALA A 31 -0.32 -8.16 3.35
C ALA A 31 -1.52 -8.45 4.25
N GLY A 32 -1.35 -9.36 5.20
CA GLY A 32 -2.45 -9.79 6.05
C GLY A 32 -2.19 -9.73 7.54
N VAL A 33 -0.99 -9.27 7.94
CA VAL A 33 -0.61 -9.24 9.35
C VAL A 33 -0.83 -7.87 9.99
N ALA A 34 -0.81 -6.81 9.18
CA ALA A 34 -0.97 -5.44 9.67
C ALA A 34 -2.41 -5.16 10.09
N ASP A 35 -2.59 -4.19 10.96
CA ASP A 35 -3.93 -3.76 11.37
C ASP A 35 -4.70 -3.13 10.21
N THR A 36 -4.02 -2.31 9.43
CA THR A 36 -4.58 -1.66 8.26
C THR A 36 -3.56 -1.70 7.13
N VAL A 37 -4.02 -1.96 5.92
CA VAL A 37 -3.17 -1.95 4.73
C VAL A 37 -3.80 -1.03 3.71
N GLN A 38 -2.99 -0.15 3.12
CA GLN A 38 -3.43 0.81 2.13
C GLN A 38 -2.59 0.68 0.87
N LEU A 39 -3.23 0.84 -0.28
CA LEU A 39 -2.56 0.85 -1.58
C LEU A 39 -2.71 2.24 -2.19
N TYR A 40 -1.59 2.89 -2.46
CA TYR A 40 -1.57 4.21 -3.08
C TYR A 40 -0.94 4.17 -4.45
N LEU A 41 -1.47 4.99 -5.36
CA LEU A 41 -0.81 5.32 -6.60
C LEU A 41 -0.05 6.62 -6.40
N LYS A 42 1.24 6.62 -6.76
CA LYS A 42 2.07 7.83 -6.67
C LYS A 42 2.07 8.49 -8.04
N TYR A 43 1.54 9.68 -8.14
CA TYR A 43 1.42 10.39 -9.40
C TYR A 43 1.61 11.89 -9.19
N ASN A 44 2.57 12.48 -9.92
CA ASN A 44 2.85 13.91 -9.85
C ASN A 44 3.02 14.44 -8.43
N GLY A 45 3.75 13.72 -7.61
CA GLY A 45 4.00 14.14 -6.23
C GLY A 45 2.82 13.94 -5.29
N MET A 46 1.73 13.34 -5.78
CA MET A 46 0.56 13.05 -4.97
C MET A 46 0.44 11.56 -4.69
N ALA A 47 -0.20 11.23 -3.59
CA ALA A 47 -0.53 9.85 -3.25
C ALA A 47 -2.05 9.70 -3.32
N ILE A 48 -2.51 8.85 -4.23
CA ILE A 48 -3.94 8.62 -4.44
C ILE A 48 -4.30 7.27 -3.85
N LEU A 49 -5.18 7.26 -2.87
CA LEU A 49 -5.61 6.02 -2.23
C LEU A 49 -6.48 5.22 -3.20
N LEU A 50 -6.04 4.01 -3.52
CA LEU A 50 -6.78 3.13 -4.42
C LEU A 50 -7.57 2.08 -3.67
N ALA A 51 -7.04 1.57 -2.56
CA ALA A 51 -7.70 0.52 -1.81
C ALA A 51 -7.22 0.53 -0.37
N GLN A 52 -8.05 0.04 0.51
CA GLN A 52 -7.73 -0.08 1.93
C GLN A 52 -8.44 -1.28 2.49
N LYS A 53 -7.79 -1.98 3.39
CA LYS A 53 -8.42 -3.09 4.11
C LYS A 53 -7.94 -3.08 5.56
N GLU A 54 -8.81 -3.55 6.44
CA GLU A 54 -8.49 -3.73 7.84
C GLU A 54 -8.46 -5.22 8.13
N CYS A 55 -7.48 -5.64 8.90
CA CYS A 55 -7.27 -7.07 9.19
C CYS A 55 -7.71 -7.42 10.60
#